data_faa2e8c18c43f1331ec4e1d7f0d38b98
#
_entry.id   faa2e8c18c43f1331ec4e1d7f0d38b98
#
_cell.length_a   1.000
_cell.length_b   1.000
_cell.length_c   1.000
_cell.angle_alpha   90.00
_cell.angle_beta   90.00
_cell.angle_gamma   90.00
#
_symmetry.space_group_name_H-M   'P 1'
#
loop_
_entity.id
_entity.type
_entity.pdbx_description
1 polymer ?
#
loop_
_entity_poly.entity_id
_entity_poly.type
_entity_poly.pdbx_seq_one_letter_code
_entity_poly.pdbx_strand_id
1 'polypeptide(L)'
;CMTGFALAVYNFKGNLLLFFMFIAGNFVPFQILMVPVRDLSVQMGVYNSVWALILFHIAFQAGFCTLFMRNFIKALPRELIEAARVEGVSEFQIFWYIVIPLMKPAIAALSVLIFTFIWNDYFWATVLTQGVDSQPITAGLHSLNGQWISQWHLVSAGSIVAALPPVIMFFTMQKHFIAGLTLGAVK
;
A
#
# COMPACT_ATOMS: atom_id res chain seq x y z
N CYS A 1 -3.87 -1.68 -9.05
CA CYS A 1 -5.15 -2.09 -9.67
C CYS A 1 -4.93 -2.74 -11.05
N MET A 2 -4.27 -2.07 -12.01
CA MET A 2 -4.07 -2.60 -13.38
C MET A 2 -3.38 -3.97 -13.40
N THR A 3 -2.30 -4.15 -12.63
CA THR A 3 -1.60 -5.45 -12.51
C THR A 3 -2.53 -6.55 -11.97
N GLY A 4 -3.30 -6.21 -10.92
CA GLY A 4 -4.29 -7.13 -10.35
C GLY A 4 -5.38 -7.52 -11.36
N PHE A 5 -5.85 -6.55 -12.16
CA PHE A 5 -6.80 -6.80 -13.26
C PHE A 5 -6.22 -7.72 -14.32
N ALA A 6 -5.03 -7.41 -14.82
CA ALA A 6 -4.38 -8.23 -15.84
C ALA A 6 -4.20 -9.68 -15.37
N LEU A 7 -3.70 -9.87 -14.14
CA LEU A 7 -3.49 -11.20 -13.57
C LEU A 7 -4.78 -11.92 -13.13
N ALA A 8 -5.90 -11.20 -12.97
CA ALA A 8 -7.19 -11.80 -12.64
C ALA A 8 -7.97 -12.27 -13.87
N VAL A 9 -7.95 -11.44 -14.92
CA VAL A 9 -8.86 -11.58 -16.07
C VAL A 9 -8.24 -12.34 -17.22
N TYR A 10 -6.93 -12.14 -17.47
CA TYR A 10 -6.28 -12.77 -18.63
C TYR A 10 -5.60 -14.10 -18.28
N ASN A 11 -5.83 -15.09 -19.11
CA ASN A 11 -5.14 -16.37 -19.07
C ASN A 11 -3.99 -16.36 -20.09
N PHE A 12 -2.76 -16.19 -19.63
CA PHE A 12 -1.56 -16.26 -20.45
C PHE A 12 -0.49 -17.14 -19.81
N LYS A 13 0.44 -17.66 -20.63
CA LYS A 13 1.56 -18.47 -20.14
C LYS A 13 2.42 -17.65 -19.18
N GLY A 14 2.60 -18.14 -17.94
CA GLY A 14 3.37 -17.42 -16.93
C GLY A 14 2.54 -16.51 -15.99
N ASN A 15 1.22 -16.38 -16.16
CA ASN A 15 0.37 -15.58 -15.26
C ASN A 15 0.60 -15.91 -13.79
N LEU A 16 0.61 -17.20 -13.45
CA LEU A 16 0.81 -17.64 -12.07
C LEU A 16 2.24 -17.38 -11.57
N LEU A 17 3.24 -17.55 -12.44
CA LEU A 17 4.63 -17.25 -12.11
C LEU A 17 4.80 -15.75 -11.81
N LEU A 18 4.30 -14.88 -12.68
CA LEU A 18 4.33 -13.43 -12.44
C LEU A 18 3.60 -13.05 -11.15
N PHE A 19 2.44 -13.65 -10.89
CA PHE A 19 1.71 -13.42 -9.66
C PHE A 19 2.55 -13.80 -8.43
N PHE A 20 3.19 -14.97 -8.44
CA PHE A 20 4.07 -15.37 -7.34
C PHE A 20 5.31 -14.48 -7.21
N MET A 21 5.88 -13.98 -8.31
CA MET A 21 6.98 -13.02 -8.25
C MET A 21 6.60 -11.73 -7.53
N PHE A 22 5.39 -11.20 -7.78
CA PHE A 22 4.87 -10.03 -7.07
C PHE A 22 4.71 -10.28 -5.56
N ILE A 23 4.30 -11.50 -5.20
CA ILE A 23 4.06 -11.84 -3.79
C ILE A 23 5.36 -12.21 -3.07
N ALA A 24 6.31 -12.84 -3.78
CA ALA A 24 7.55 -13.36 -3.19
C ALA A 24 8.32 -12.28 -2.43
N GLY A 25 8.30 -11.04 -2.92
CA GLY A 25 8.91 -9.90 -2.24
C GLY A 25 8.38 -9.64 -0.82
N ASN A 26 7.12 -9.98 -0.55
CA ASN A 26 6.53 -9.79 0.78
C ASN A 26 7.00 -10.83 1.82
N PHE A 27 7.58 -11.94 1.37
CA PHE A 27 8.12 -12.99 2.25
C PHE A 27 9.60 -12.75 2.60
N VAL A 28 10.27 -11.82 1.92
CA VAL A 28 11.64 -11.44 2.27
C VAL A 28 11.58 -10.59 3.54
N PRO A 29 12.31 -10.96 4.60
CA PRO A 29 12.42 -10.12 5.79
C PRO A 29 12.95 -8.75 5.38
N PHE A 30 12.12 -7.72 5.51
CA PHE A 30 12.44 -6.38 5.00
C PHE A 30 13.69 -5.77 5.63
N GLN A 31 14.08 -6.23 6.83
CA GLN A 31 15.29 -5.80 7.52
C GLN A 31 16.56 -6.15 6.73
N ILE A 32 16.57 -7.28 5.99
CA ILE A 32 17.73 -7.68 5.16
C ILE A 32 17.94 -6.69 4.01
N LEU A 33 16.87 -6.03 3.57
CA LEU A 33 16.92 -5.05 2.49
C LEU A 33 17.44 -3.67 2.93
N MET A 34 17.71 -3.47 4.22
CA MET A 34 18.08 -2.17 4.78
C MET A 34 19.29 -1.55 4.06
N VAL A 35 20.38 -2.31 3.96
CA VAL A 35 21.62 -1.81 3.33
C VAL A 35 21.43 -1.63 1.82
N PRO A 36 20.99 -2.64 1.05
CA PRO A 36 20.87 -2.47 -0.40
C PRO A 36 19.86 -1.38 -0.81
N VAL A 37 18.76 -1.19 -0.09
CA VAL A 37 17.78 -0.13 -0.40
C VAL A 37 18.35 1.25 -0.06
N ARG A 38 19.07 1.38 1.07
CA ARG A 38 19.77 2.62 1.41
C ARG A 38 20.80 2.98 0.33
N ASP A 39 21.65 2.04 -0.06
CA ASP A 39 22.68 2.27 -1.07
C ASP A 39 22.08 2.62 -2.42
N LEU A 40 21.00 1.95 -2.83
CA LEU A 40 20.26 2.29 -4.03
C LEU A 40 19.70 3.72 -3.97
N SER A 41 19.13 4.12 -2.82
CA SER A 41 18.58 5.48 -2.63
C SER A 41 19.66 6.55 -2.71
N VAL A 42 20.87 6.26 -2.23
CA VAL A 42 22.05 7.13 -2.38
C VAL A 42 22.46 7.25 -3.86
N GLN A 43 22.55 6.11 -4.57
CA GLN A 43 22.88 6.10 -6.01
C GLN A 43 21.86 6.87 -6.86
N MET A 44 20.58 6.80 -6.50
CA MET A 44 19.50 7.53 -7.15
C MET A 44 19.45 9.01 -6.76
N GLY A 45 20.25 9.46 -5.81
CA GLY A 45 20.26 10.85 -5.33
C GLY A 45 19.01 11.26 -4.52
N VAL A 46 18.24 10.26 -4.01
CA VAL A 46 17.01 10.51 -3.26
C VAL A 46 17.14 10.21 -1.75
N TYR A 47 18.29 9.71 -1.32
CA TYR A 47 18.53 9.43 0.11
C TYR A 47 18.33 10.68 0.97
N ASN A 48 17.89 10.49 2.20
CA ASN A 48 17.55 11.54 3.16
C ASN A 48 16.48 12.52 2.63
N SER A 49 15.50 11.98 1.89
CA SER A 49 14.35 12.73 1.41
C SER A 49 13.07 11.90 1.51
N VAL A 50 11.93 12.56 1.50
CA VAL A 50 10.61 11.90 1.46
C VAL A 50 10.45 11.04 0.21
N TRP A 51 11.14 11.39 -0.89
CA TRP A 51 11.11 10.62 -2.13
C TRP A 51 11.69 9.21 -1.98
N ALA A 52 12.71 9.03 -1.15
CA ALA A 52 13.24 7.69 -0.87
C ALA A 52 12.17 6.78 -0.25
N LEU A 53 11.38 7.30 0.71
CA LEU A 53 10.27 6.58 1.33
C LEU A 53 9.14 6.29 0.33
N ILE A 54 8.76 7.29 -0.47
CA ILE A 54 7.69 7.13 -1.48
C ILE A 54 8.06 6.01 -2.45
N LEU A 55 9.26 6.06 -3.04
CA LEU A 55 9.71 5.06 -4.02
C LEU A 55 9.81 3.67 -3.40
N PHE A 56 10.35 3.58 -2.17
CA PHE A 56 10.41 2.31 -1.44
C PHE A 56 9.01 1.73 -1.22
N HIS A 57 8.08 2.51 -0.68
CA HIS A 57 6.74 2.02 -0.39
C HIS A 57 5.95 1.66 -1.65
N ILE A 58 6.11 2.40 -2.75
CA ILE A 58 5.51 2.02 -4.04
C ILE A 58 5.99 0.63 -4.48
N ALA A 59 7.29 0.39 -4.42
CA ALA A 59 7.88 -0.90 -4.82
C ALA A 59 7.47 -2.03 -3.85
N PHE A 60 7.60 -1.80 -2.56
CA PHE A 60 7.34 -2.81 -1.53
C PHE A 60 5.87 -3.21 -1.44
N GLN A 61 4.95 -2.24 -1.51
CA GLN A 61 3.52 -2.49 -1.41
C GLN A 61 2.89 -3.03 -2.71
N ALA A 62 3.60 -2.94 -3.85
CA ALA A 62 3.08 -3.39 -5.14
C ALA A 62 2.61 -4.84 -5.12
N GLY A 63 3.35 -5.73 -4.43
CA GLY A 63 3.01 -7.14 -4.27
C GLY A 63 1.70 -7.35 -3.53
N PHE A 64 1.58 -6.76 -2.36
CA PHE A 64 0.37 -6.85 -1.53
C PHE A 64 -0.85 -6.23 -2.24
N CYS A 65 -0.70 -5.05 -2.82
CA CYS A 65 -1.77 -4.40 -3.59
C CYS A 65 -2.23 -5.26 -4.77
N THR A 66 -1.29 -5.91 -5.47
CA THR A 66 -1.60 -6.79 -6.60
C THR A 66 -2.36 -8.03 -6.13
N LEU A 67 -1.92 -8.67 -5.05
CA LEU A 67 -2.59 -9.82 -4.44
C LEU A 67 -4.02 -9.47 -4.03
N PHE A 68 -4.17 -8.37 -3.28
CA PHE A 68 -5.46 -7.93 -2.78
C PHE A 68 -6.44 -7.66 -3.93
N MET A 69 -6.05 -6.81 -4.88
CA MET A 69 -6.89 -6.43 -6.01
C MET A 69 -7.22 -7.61 -6.92
N ARG A 70 -6.24 -8.49 -7.20
CA ARG A 70 -6.48 -9.70 -8.00
C ARG A 70 -7.55 -10.59 -7.38
N ASN A 71 -7.52 -10.80 -6.07
CA ASN A 71 -8.48 -11.66 -5.39
C ASN A 71 -9.89 -11.08 -5.45
N PHE A 72 -10.04 -9.77 -5.24
CA PHE A 72 -11.34 -9.11 -5.34
C PHE A 72 -11.87 -9.08 -6.80
N ILE A 73 -11.02 -8.81 -7.79
CA ILE A 73 -11.43 -8.81 -9.20
C ILE A 73 -11.85 -10.21 -9.63
N LYS A 74 -11.20 -11.27 -9.14
CA LYS A 74 -11.61 -12.65 -9.41
C LYS A 74 -12.98 -13.04 -8.83
N ALA A 75 -13.43 -12.32 -7.80
CA ALA A 75 -14.76 -12.53 -7.22
C ALA A 75 -15.89 -11.85 -8.03
N LEU A 76 -15.55 -10.97 -8.98
CA LEU A 76 -16.54 -10.38 -9.88
C LEU A 76 -17.09 -11.43 -10.84
N PRO A 77 -18.40 -11.36 -11.21
CA PRO A 77 -18.96 -12.20 -12.24
C PRO A 77 -18.24 -12.00 -13.58
N ARG A 78 -17.72 -13.08 -14.16
CA ARG A 78 -16.99 -13.03 -15.45
C ARG A 78 -17.87 -12.59 -16.59
N GLU A 79 -19.14 -12.89 -16.52
CA GLU A 79 -20.18 -12.57 -17.49
C GLU A 79 -20.25 -11.06 -17.77
N LEU A 80 -19.97 -10.21 -16.79
CA LEU A 80 -19.94 -8.76 -16.98
C LEU A 80 -18.82 -8.32 -17.93
N ILE A 81 -17.65 -8.93 -17.81
CA ILE A 81 -16.49 -8.61 -18.64
C ILE A 81 -16.69 -9.20 -20.04
N GLU A 82 -17.22 -10.42 -20.13
CA GLU A 82 -17.48 -11.11 -21.40
C GLU A 82 -18.58 -10.40 -22.21
N ALA A 83 -19.67 -9.97 -21.58
CA ALA A 83 -20.72 -9.18 -22.21
C ALA A 83 -20.17 -7.87 -22.81
N ALA A 84 -19.37 -7.14 -22.07
CA ALA A 84 -18.75 -5.92 -22.55
C ALA A 84 -17.81 -6.15 -23.75
N ARG A 85 -17.10 -7.28 -23.77
CA ARG A 85 -16.27 -7.68 -24.93
C ARG A 85 -17.10 -7.97 -26.17
N VAL A 86 -18.23 -8.65 -26.01
CA VAL A 86 -19.15 -8.94 -27.12
C VAL A 86 -19.71 -7.65 -27.73
N GLU A 87 -19.94 -6.63 -26.89
CA GLU A 87 -20.35 -5.28 -27.33
C GLU A 87 -19.21 -4.47 -27.96
N GLY A 88 -18.00 -4.99 -28.03
CA GLY A 88 -16.85 -4.34 -28.67
C GLY A 88 -16.17 -3.28 -27.78
N VAL A 89 -16.44 -3.27 -26.48
CA VAL A 89 -15.79 -2.35 -25.52
C VAL A 89 -14.33 -2.73 -25.36
N SER A 90 -13.42 -1.76 -25.45
CA SER A 90 -11.98 -2.02 -25.30
C SER A 90 -11.63 -2.43 -23.85
N GLU A 91 -10.57 -3.24 -23.70
CA GLU A 91 -10.10 -3.71 -22.37
C GLU A 91 -9.77 -2.58 -21.40
N PHE A 92 -9.26 -1.45 -21.92
CA PHE A 92 -9.00 -0.26 -21.12
C PHE A 92 -10.28 0.39 -20.63
N GLN A 93 -11.32 0.43 -21.46
CA GLN A 93 -12.64 0.94 -21.07
C GLN A 93 -13.33 -0.01 -20.08
N ILE A 94 -13.22 -1.35 -20.27
CA ILE A 94 -13.71 -2.34 -19.30
C ILE A 94 -13.05 -2.11 -17.93
N PHE A 95 -11.73 -1.91 -17.89
CA PHE A 95 -11.03 -1.63 -16.65
C PHE A 95 -11.56 -0.37 -15.96
N TRP A 96 -11.64 0.76 -16.68
CA TRP A 96 -11.97 2.05 -16.07
C TRP A 96 -13.46 2.24 -15.78
N TYR A 97 -14.34 1.76 -16.66
CA TYR A 97 -15.77 2.04 -16.56
C TYR A 97 -16.60 0.89 -15.96
N ILE A 98 -16.05 -0.31 -15.90
CA ILE A 98 -16.74 -1.46 -15.29
C ILE A 98 -16.02 -1.92 -14.03
N VAL A 99 -14.75 -2.32 -14.15
CA VAL A 99 -14.03 -2.94 -13.03
C VAL A 99 -13.75 -1.94 -11.91
N ILE A 100 -13.16 -0.77 -12.20
CA ILE A 100 -12.82 0.22 -11.16
C ILE A 100 -14.06 0.69 -10.37
N PRO A 101 -15.20 1.02 -10.97
CA PRO A 101 -16.40 1.37 -10.22
C PRO A 101 -16.90 0.26 -9.29
N LEU A 102 -16.90 -0.99 -9.75
CA LEU A 102 -17.31 -2.15 -8.94
C LEU A 102 -16.31 -2.42 -7.80
N MET A 103 -15.05 -2.09 -8.01
CA MET A 103 -13.99 -2.29 -7.02
C MET A 103 -13.84 -1.13 -6.02
N LYS A 104 -14.64 -0.07 -6.11
CA LYS A 104 -14.56 1.06 -5.17
C LYS A 104 -14.50 0.67 -3.69
N PRO A 105 -15.35 -0.27 -3.19
CA PRO A 105 -15.27 -0.69 -1.79
C PRO A 105 -13.95 -1.37 -1.44
N ALA A 106 -13.45 -2.23 -2.33
CA ALA A 106 -12.18 -2.93 -2.15
C ALA A 106 -10.99 -1.96 -2.22
N ILE A 107 -11.02 -0.99 -3.14
CA ILE A 107 -9.99 0.06 -3.24
C ILE A 107 -9.98 0.90 -1.97
N ALA A 108 -11.14 1.27 -1.45
CA ALA A 108 -11.24 2.04 -0.21
C ALA A 108 -10.67 1.26 0.98
N ALA A 109 -11.02 -0.03 1.11
CA ALA A 109 -10.47 -0.90 2.15
C ALA A 109 -8.95 -1.03 2.04
N LEU A 110 -8.44 -1.29 0.83
CA LEU A 110 -7.00 -1.37 0.57
C LEU A 110 -6.30 -0.05 0.90
N SER A 111 -6.89 1.09 0.55
CA SER A 111 -6.31 2.42 0.83
C SER A 111 -6.16 2.67 2.33
N VAL A 112 -7.14 2.28 3.15
CA VAL A 112 -7.05 2.39 4.61
C VAL A 112 -5.93 1.51 5.17
N LEU A 113 -5.84 0.26 4.70
CA LEU A 113 -4.79 -0.68 5.12
C LEU A 113 -3.40 -0.14 4.78
N ILE A 114 -3.18 0.27 3.54
CA ILE A 114 -1.89 0.77 3.06
C ILE A 114 -1.53 2.09 3.74
N PHE A 115 -2.49 3.00 3.87
CA PHE A 115 -2.26 4.26 4.58
C PHE A 115 -1.81 4.00 6.02
N THR A 116 -2.54 3.16 6.76
CA THR A 116 -2.22 2.85 8.15
C THR A 116 -0.83 2.19 8.27
N PHE A 117 -0.51 1.29 7.34
CA PHE A 117 0.79 0.62 7.31
C PHE A 117 1.93 1.61 7.05
N ILE A 118 1.81 2.46 6.03
CA ILE A 118 2.84 3.45 5.66
C ILE A 118 2.93 4.56 6.73
N TRP A 119 1.81 5.03 7.25
CA TRP A 119 1.80 6.05 8.29
C TRP A 119 2.52 5.61 9.57
N ASN A 120 2.37 4.35 9.95
CA ASN A 120 3.02 3.80 11.14
C ASN A 120 4.45 3.28 10.87
N ASP A 121 4.96 3.43 9.65
CA ASP A 121 6.31 2.98 9.34
C ASP A 121 7.35 3.85 10.05
N TYR A 122 8.02 3.24 10.99
CA TYR A 122 9.14 3.80 11.72
C TYR A 122 10.48 3.30 11.16
N PHE A 123 10.53 2.03 10.76
CA PHE A 123 11.78 1.40 10.38
C PHE A 123 12.40 2.04 9.13
N TRP A 124 11.66 2.10 8.03
CA TRP A 124 12.16 2.69 6.79
C TRP A 124 12.29 4.21 6.88
N ALA A 125 11.44 4.84 7.66
CA ALA A 125 11.59 6.25 7.98
C ALA A 125 12.96 6.52 8.61
N THR A 126 13.40 5.71 9.57
CA THR A 126 14.69 5.87 10.24
C THR A 126 15.87 5.49 9.34
N VAL A 127 15.71 4.50 8.46
CA VAL A 127 16.76 4.03 7.53
C VAL A 127 17.01 5.02 6.40
N LEU A 128 15.93 5.60 5.83
CA LEU A 128 16.01 6.39 4.59
C LEU A 128 16.00 7.90 4.82
N THR A 129 15.65 8.37 6.03
CA THR A 129 15.62 9.79 6.38
C THR A 129 16.34 10.05 7.70
N GLN A 130 17.20 11.07 7.72
CA GLN A 130 17.99 11.44 8.91
C GLN A 130 17.88 12.92 9.27
N GLY A 131 17.34 13.74 8.36
CA GLY A 131 17.19 15.18 8.56
C GLY A 131 15.84 15.53 9.18
N VAL A 132 15.80 16.56 10.02
CA VAL A 132 14.56 17.06 10.65
C VAL A 132 13.49 17.37 9.58
N ASP A 133 13.89 17.90 8.44
CA ASP A 133 12.98 18.29 7.36
C ASP A 133 12.48 17.11 6.51
N SER A 134 13.11 15.94 6.63
CA SER A 134 12.78 14.74 5.84
C SER A 134 12.10 13.65 6.64
N GLN A 135 12.18 13.69 7.96
CA GLN A 135 11.64 12.65 8.84
C GLN A 135 10.12 12.72 8.97
N PRO A 136 9.39 11.61 8.74
CA PRO A 136 8.00 11.49 9.13
C PRO A 136 7.82 11.63 10.65
N ILE A 137 6.58 11.98 11.07
CA ILE A 137 6.25 12.21 12.48
C ILE A 137 6.59 11.03 13.38
N THR A 138 6.45 9.80 12.91
CA THR A 138 6.76 8.57 13.66
C THR A 138 8.25 8.47 14.00
N ALA A 139 9.13 8.81 13.05
CA ALA A 139 10.58 8.87 13.30
C ALA A 139 10.95 10.09 14.12
N GLY A 140 10.33 11.25 13.86
CA GLY A 140 10.54 12.48 14.59
C GLY A 140 10.19 12.38 16.09
N LEU A 141 9.10 11.66 16.43
CA LEU A 141 8.74 11.43 17.84
C LEU A 141 9.81 10.65 18.61
N HIS A 142 10.49 9.72 17.95
CA HIS A 142 11.57 8.98 18.59
C HIS A 142 12.76 9.87 18.96
N SER A 143 13.04 10.90 18.18
CA SER A 143 14.12 11.85 18.46
C SER A 143 13.89 12.69 19.71
N LEU A 144 12.65 12.82 20.18
CA LEU A 144 12.29 13.48 21.44
C LEU A 144 12.66 12.64 22.68
N ASN A 145 12.92 11.35 22.50
CA ASN A 145 13.47 10.48 23.53
C ASN A 145 15.00 10.60 23.51
N GLY A 146 15.55 11.58 24.20
CA GLY A 146 17.00 11.73 24.37
C GLY A 146 17.60 10.59 25.18
N GLN A 147 18.89 10.32 25.01
CA GLN A 147 19.62 9.27 25.76
C GLN A 147 19.62 9.50 27.27
N TRP A 148 19.52 10.74 27.70
CA TRP A 148 19.64 11.14 29.10
C TRP A 148 18.39 11.80 29.68
N ILE A 149 17.58 12.45 28.83
CA ILE A 149 16.37 13.17 29.26
C ILE A 149 15.27 12.89 28.22
N SER A 150 14.23 12.22 28.65
CA SER A 150 13.03 12.00 27.85
C SER A 150 12.01 13.10 28.12
N GLN A 151 11.60 13.80 27.07
CA GLN A 151 10.57 14.84 27.17
C GLN A 151 9.16 14.22 27.04
N TRP A 152 8.77 13.46 28.09
CA TRP A 152 7.54 12.66 28.08
C TRP A 152 6.29 13.47 27.72
N HIS A 153 6.21 14.72 28.12
CA HIS A 153 5.10 15.61 27.81
C HIS A 153 5.02 15.92 26.30
N LEU A 154 6.15 16.13 25.63
CA LEU A 154 6.19 16.34 24.18
C LEU A 154 5.93 15.06 23.42
N VAL A 155 6.50 13.94 23.86
CA VAL A 155 6.25 12.61 23.25
C VAL A 155 4.76 12.28 23.35
N SER A 156 4.12 12.49 24.51
CA SER A 156 2.70 12.23 24.69
C SER A 156 1.84 13.13 23.80
N ALA A 157 2.11 14.43 23.77
CA ALA A 157 1.39 15.36 22.92
C ALA A 157 1.57 15.04 21.43
N GLY A 158 2.80 14.77 21.00
CA GLY A 158 3.11 14.39 19.64
C GLY A 158 2.48 13.06 19.22
N SER A 159 2.39 12.09 20.14
CA SER A 159 1.73 10.80 19.89
C SER A 159 0.23 10.98 19.63
N ILE A 160 -0.44 11.88 20.35
CA ILE A 160 -1.84 12.22 20.09
C ILE A 160 -1.98 12.81 18.69
N VAL A 161 -1.12 13.76 18.32
CA VAL A 161 -1.14 14.37 16.99
C VAL A 161 -0.88 13.31 15.89
N ALA A 162 0.10 12.42 16.12
CA ALA A 162 0.42 11.35 15.20
C ALA A 162 -0.71 10.31 15.03
N ALA A 163 -1.53 10.10 16.06
CA ALA A 163 -2.66 9.19 16.00
C ALA A 163 -3.88 9.77 15.23
N LEU A 164 -4.01 11.09 15.12
CA LEU A 164 -5.19 11.72 14.52
C LEU A 164 -5.43 11.32 13.05
N PRO A 165 -4.45 11.34 12.12
CA PRO A 165 -4.72 11.03 10.72
C PRO A 165 -5.24 9.59 10.49
N PRO A 166 -4.65 8.52 11.07
CA PRO A 166 -5.21 7.17 10.96
C PRO A 166 -6.61 7.07 11.57
N VAL A 167 -6.87 7.71 12.70
CA VAL A 167 -8.17 7.70 13.36
C VAL A 167 -9.23 8.40 12.50
N ILE A 168 -8.92 9.58 11.97
CA ILE A 168 -9.81 10.33 11.06
C ILE A 168 -10.10 9.49 9.81
N MET A 169 -9.05 8.92 9.21
CA MET A 169 -9.21 8.08 8.02
C MET A 169 -10.08 6.86 8.31
N PHE A 170 -9.88 6.19 9.44
CA PHE A 170 -10.71 5.07 9.83
C PHE A 170 -12.18 5.46 9.95
N PHE A 171 -12.51 6.51 10.70
CA PHE A 171 -13.90 6.94 10.88
C PHE A 171 -14.57 7.41 9.60
N THR A 172 -13.85 8.05 8.71
CA THR A 172 -14.40 8.49 7.42
C THR A 172 -14.64 7.33 6.45
N MET A 173 -13.81 6.28 6.52
CA MET A 173 -13.84 5.18 5.55
C MET A 173 -14.36 3.85 6.11
N GLN A 174 -14.72 3.76 7.40
CA GLN A 174 -15.13 2.52 8.07
C GLN A 174 -16.26 1.76 7.35
N LYS A 175 -17.25 2.47 6.80
CA LYS A 175 -18.35 1.86 6.04
C LYS A 175 -17.88 1.11 4.79
N HIS A 176 -16.88 1.65 4.11
CA HIS A 176 -16.30 1.02 2.91
C HIS A 176 -15.38 -0.13 3.28
N PHE A 177 -14.68 -0.02 4.41
CA PHE A 177 -13.84 -1.08 4.95
C PHE A 177 -14.66 -2.32 5.32
N ILE A 178 -15.78 -2.14 6.02
CA ILE A 178 -16.69 -3.25 6.39
C ILE A 178 -17.25 -3.90 5.12
N ALA A 179 -17.75 -3.10 4.16
CA ALA A 179 -18.26 -3.62 2.90
C ALA A 179 -17.19 -4.36 2.07
N GLY A 180 -15.95 -3.89 2.08
CA GLY A 180 -14.84 -4.55 1.40
C GLY A 180 -14.47 -5.91 2.01
N LEU A 181 -14.45 -6.02 3.33
CA LEU A 181 -14.16 -7.29 4.03
C LEU A 181 -15.27 -8.33 3.84
N THR A 182 -16.54 -7.92 3.88
CA THR A 182 -17.68 -8.84 3.71
C THR A 182 -17.78 -9.41 2.31
N LEU A 183 -17.46 -8.63 1.26
CA LEU A 183 -17.41 -9.13 -0.13
C LEU A 183 -16.35 -10.22 -0.33
N GLY A 184 -15.26 -10.21 0.44
CA GLY A 184 -14.23 -11.25 0.42
C GLY A 184 -14.55 -12.49 1.25
N ALA A 185 -15.53 -12.42 2.15
CA ALA A 185 -15.89 -13.50 3.09
C ALA A 185 -17.09 -14.35 2.63
N VAL A 186 -17.88 -13.88 1.68
CA VAL A 186 -19.02 -14.63 1.12
C VAL A 186 -18.50 -15.49 -0.03
N LYS A 187 -18.26 -16.78 0.29
CA LYS A 187 -18.15 -17.88 -0.66
C LYS A 187 -19.40 -18.73 -0.57
#